data_7a2500a6ed6dbd4c00e8ce8ff87a3ef9
#
_entry.id   7a2500a6ed6dbd4c00e8ce8ff87a3ef9
#
_cell.length_a   1.000
_cell.length_b   1.000
_cell.length_c   1.000
_cell.angle_alpha   90.00
_cell.angle_beta   90.00
_cell.angle_gamma   90.00
#
_symmetry.space_group_name_H-M   'P 1'
#
loop_
_entity.id
_entity.type
_entity.pdbx_description
1 polymer ?
#
loop_
_entity_poly.entity_id
_entity_poly.type
_entity_poly.pdbx_seq_one_letter_code
_entity_poly.pdbx_strand_id
1 'polypeptide(L)'
;MEVALAVAIASLGIITCLGLLPEGIEMSRKTGLLAINSNVLDQIIRDLENARNWKALKANYKAPAGFPAGGNAAAAGDERKYYDYQGTPVTASSTDIAFVALIDFSLPCNLPGSTTDQNYLARLRIRIANTSNAQYQFPIPANGLYSTFYHLVSKSS
;
A
#
# COMPACT_ATOMS: atom_id res chain seq x y z
N MET A 1 54.96 17.81 15.72
CA MET A 1 54.16 18.20 14.52
C MET A 1 53.32 17.02 13.98
N GLU A 2 53.90 15.83 13.87
CA GLU A 2 53.21 14.65 13.31
C GLU A 2 51.97 14.20 14.11
N VAL A 3 52.03 14.22 15.44
CA VAL A 3 50.91 13.82 16.30
C VAL A 3 49.74 14.78 16.17
N ALA A 4 49.97 16.08 16.03
CA ALA A 4 48.92 17.06 15.86
C ALA A 4 48.21 16.89 14.50
N LEU A 5 48.96 16.55 13.46
CA LEU A 5 48.39 16.27 12.12
C LEU A 5 47.56 14.99 12.14
N ALA A 6 48.04 13.92 12.79
CA ALA A 6 47.33 12.67 12.92
C ALA A 6 45.97 12.84 13.66
N VAL A 7 45.97 13.61 14.76
CA VAL A 7 44.75 13.92 15.52
C VAL A 7 43.77 14.76 14.69
N ALA A 8 44.27 15.71 13.91
CA ALA A 8 43.44 16.54 13.04
C ALA A 8 42.75 15.69 11.95
N ILE A 9 43.45 14.77 11.30
CA ILE A 9 42.90 13.87 10.30
C ILE A 9 41.88 12.90 10.93
N ALA A 10 42.20 12.33 12.08
CA ALA A 10 41.31 11.42 12.79
C ALA A 10 40.01 12.12 13.22
N SER A 11 40.08 13.33 13.74
CA SER A 11 38.92 14.12 14.15
C SER A 11 38.04 14.50 12.95
N LEU A 12 38.62 14.82 11.81
CA LEU A 12 37.91 15.13 10.58
C LEU A 12 37.18 13.89 10.04
N GLY A 13 37.79 12.70 10.12
CA GLY A 13 37.19 11.43 9.79
C GLY A 13 35.97 11.09 10.67
N ILE A 14 36.09 11.30 11.98
CA ILE A 14 35.03 11.07 12.93
C ILE A 14 33.84 12.02 12.67
N ILE A 15 34.11 13.31 12.45
CA ILE A 15 33.05 14.31 12.18
C ILE A 15 32.31 13.99 10.89
N THR A 16 32.98 13.57 9.82
CA THR A 16 32.34 13.17 8.57
C THR A 16 31.48 11.92 8.73
N CYS A 17 31.96 10.91 9.45
CA CYS A 17 31.21 9.72 9.76
C CYS A 17 29.93 10.04 10.58
N LEU A 18 30.04 10.87 11.62
CA LEU A 18 28.92 11.28 12.45
C LEU A 18 27.91 12.12 11.67
N GLY A 19 28.39 12.95 10.73
CA GLY A 19 27.51 13.75 9.88
C GLY A 19 26.64 12.93 8.90
N LEU A 20 27.12 11.76 8.47
CA LEU A 20 26.39 10.87 7.56
C LEU A 20 25.45 9.88 8.26
N LEU A 21 25.61 9.67 9.57
CA LEU A 21 24.78 8.74 10.35
C LEU A 21 23.27 9.04 10.28
N PRO A 22 22.81 10.30 10.48
CA PRO A 22 21.36 10.59 10.45
C PRO A 22 20.75 10.26 9.09
N GLU A 23 21.44 10.57 8.01
CA GLU A 23 20.98 10.33 6.65
C GLU A 23 20.92 8.84 6.33
N GLY A 24 21.90 8.06 6.77
CA GLY A 24 21.94 6.61 6.64
C GLY A 24 20.78 5.93 7.39
N ILE A 25 20.49 6.38 8.61
CA ILE A 25 19.36 5.85 9.41
C ILE A 25 18.03 6.17 8.75
N GLU A 26 17.84 7.39 8.25
CA GLU A 26 16.62 7.80 7.58
C GLU A 26 16.39 7.00 6.29
N MET A 27 17.44 6.79 5.50
CA MET A 27 17.41 5.98 4.29
C MET A 27 17.07 4.51 4.59
N SER A 28 17.68 3.94 5.62
CA SER A 28 17.39 2.58 6.09
C SER A 28 15.92 2.44 6.52
N ARG A 29 15.39 3.41 7.24
CA ARG A 29 13.99 3.44 7.68
C ARG A 29 13.03 3.54 6.49
N LYS A 30 13.31 4.41 5.53
CA LYS A 30 12.49 4.53 4.30
C LYS A 30 12.49 3.22 3.50
N THR A 31 13.66 2.59 3.36
CA THR A 31 13.77 1.30 2.65
C THR A 31 12.99 0.20 3.36
N GLY A 32 13.04 0.15 4.68
CA GLY A 32 12.26 -0.80 5.48
C GLY A 32 10.75 -0.60 5.29
N LEU A 33 10.28 0.64 5.31
CA LEU A 33 8.85 0.95 5.07
C LEU A 33 8.41 0.56 3.65
N LEU A 34 9.25 0.78 2.64
CA LEU A 34 8.95 0.36 1.27
C LEU A 34 8.86 -1.16 1.13
N ALA A 35 9.75 -1.89 1.79
CA ALA A 35 9.72 -3.35 1.79
C ALA A 35 8.44 -3.91 2.44
N ILE A 36 8.00 -3.32 3.56
CA ILE A 36 6.76 -3.72 4.22
C ILE A 36 5.54 -3.37 3.35
N ASN A 37 5.50 -2.17 2.76
CA ASN A 37 4.44 -1.79 1.84
C ASN A 37 4.33 -2.75 0.65
N SER A 38 5.46 -3.20 0.11
CA SER A 38 5.49 -4.20 -0.97
C SER A 38 4.94 -5.54 -0.50
N ASN A 39 5.32 -6.00 0.68
CA ASN A 39 4.81 -7.25 1.26
C ASN A 39 3.29 -7.21 1.49
N VAL A 40 2.79 -6.11 2.06
CA VAL A 40 1.34 -5.89 2.26
C VAL A 40 0.60 -5.87 0.91
N LEU A 41 1.16 -5.18 -0.09
CA LEU A 41 0.60 -5.15 -1.43
C LEU A 41 0.52 -6.53 -2.07
N ASP A 42 1.60 -7.32 -1.98
CA ASP A 42 1.67 -8.68 -2.50
C ASP A 42 0.66 -9.61 -1.83
N GLN A 43 0.46 -9.48 -0.52
CA GLN A 43 -0.57 -10.23 0.20
C GLN A 43 -1.97 -9.88 -0.32
N ILE A 44 -2.29 -8.60 -0.45
CA ILE A 44 -3.58 -8.16 -0.98
C ILE A 44 -3.80 -8.69 -2.40
N ILE A 45 -2.79 -8.59 -3.26
CA ILE A 45 -2.88 -9.06 -4.65
C ILE A 45 -3.10 -10.58 -4.68
N ARG A 46 -2.35 -11.35 -3.91
CA ARG A 46 -2.52 -12.81 -3.83
C ARG A 46 -3.91 -13.21 -3.35
N ASP A 47 -4.43 -12.54 -2.33
CA ASP A 47 -5.78 -12.80 -1.84
C ASP A 47 -6.83 -12.51 -2.92
N LEU A 48 -6.64 -11.42 -3.67
CA LEU A 48 -7.51 -11.04 -4.78
C LEU A 48 -7.43 -12.04 -5.94
N GLU A 49 -6.24 -12.52 -6.28
CA GLU A 49 -6.01 -13.49 -7.36
C GLU A 49 -6.52 -14.89 -6.99
N ASN A 50 -6.38 -15.29 -5.73
CA ASN A 50 -6.83 -16.58 -5.22
C ASN A 50 -8.35 -16.69 -5.09
N ALA A 51 -9.08 -15.58 -5.09
CA ALA A 51 -10.53 -15.60 -5.12
C ALA A 51 -11.02 -16.24 -6.42
N ARG A 52 -11.73 -17.38 -6.35
CA ARG A 52 -12.13 -18.19 -7.50
C ARG A 52 -13.02 -17.44 -8.51
N ASN A 53 -13.87 -16.58 -8.02
CA ASN A 53 -14.83 -15.83 -8.84
C ASN A 53 -15.20 -14.50 -8.15
N TRP A 54 -15.96 -13.68 -8.85
CA TRP A 54 -16.45 -12.39 -8.34
C TRP A 54 -17.29 -12.53 -7.07
N LYS A 55 -18.02 -13.60 -6.90
CA LYS A 55 -18.85 -13.84 -5.71
C LYS A 55 -18.00 -14.06 -4.47
N ALA A 56 -16.92 -14.82 -4.56
CA ALA A 56 -15.96 -15.02 -3.46
C ALA A 56 -15.23 -13.71 -3.13
N LEU A 57 -14.86 -12.97 -4.15
CA LEU A 57 -14.22 -11.66 -3.98
C LEU A 57 -15.14 -10.65 -3.29
N LYS A 58 -16.43 -10.63 -3.65
CA LYS A 58 -17.45 -9.81 -2.98
C LYS A 58 -17.60 -10.16 -1.51
N ALA A 59 -17.60 -11.44 -1.17
CA ALA A 59 -17.73 -11.89 0.21
C ALA A 59 -16.54 -11.46 1.07
N ASN A 60 -15.32 -11.50 0.52
CA ASN A 60 -14.08 -11.19 1.23
C ASN A 60 -13.76 -9.69 1.30
N TYR A 61 -14.22 -8.91 0.31
CA TYR A 61 -13.81 -7.51 0.13
C TYR A 61 -15.00 -6.54 -0.01
N LYS A 62 -16.19 -6.94 0.40
CA LYS A 62 -17.41 -6.11 0.33
C LYS A 62 -17.57 -5.36 -1.00
N ALA A 63 -17.19 -6.00 -2.10
CA ALA A 63 -17.31 -5.39 -3.42
C ALA A 63 -18.76 -4.98 -3.70
N PRO A 64 -19.01 -3.88 -4.42
CA PRO A 64 -20.35 -3.36 -4.67
C PRO A 64 -21.26 -4.38 -5.35
N ALA A 65 -22.55 -4.33 -5.04
CA ALA A 65 -23.55 -5.32 -5.47
C ALA A 65 -23.66 -5.49 -7.00
N GLY A 66 -23.29 -4.48 -7.77
CA GLY A 66 -23.32 -4.51 -9.24
C GLY A 66 -22.00 -4.89 -9.92
N PHE A 67 -20.99 -5.27 -9.17
CA PHE A 67 -19.67 -5.57 -9.71
C PHE A 67 -19.55 -7.01 -10.24
N PRO A 68 -19.02 -7.27 -11.46
CA PRO A 68 -18.62 -6.33 -12.49
C PRO A 68 -19.71 -5.90 -13.45
N ALA A 69 -20.96 -6.33 -13.24
CA ALA A 69 -22.07 -6.09 -14.16
C ALA A 69 -22.42 -4.59 -14.23
N GLY A 70 -22.17 -4.08 -15.39
CA GLY A 70 -22.38 -2.77 -15.91
C GLY A 70 -23.30 -1.82 -15.16
N GLY A 71 -22.79 -0.67 -14.90
CA GLY A 71 -23.56 0.39 -14.34
C GLY A 71 -22.81 1.12 -13.26
N ASN A 72 -23.01 2.37 -13.21
CA ASN A 72 -22.52 3.31 -12.25
C ASN A 72 -22.47 2.70 -10.84
N ALA A 73 -21.37 2.08 -10.48
CA ALA A 73 -21.12 1.67 -9.12
C ALA A 73 -20.94 2.94 -8.29
N ALA A 74 -22.06 3.51 -7.93
CA ALA A 74 -22.10 4.45 -6.85
C ALA A 74 -21.62 3.71 -5.61
N ALA A 75 -20.55 4.22 -5.03
CA ALA A 75 -19.93 3.75 -3.81
C ALA A 75 -19.52 2.27 -3.83
N ALA A 76 -18.39 2.00 -4.45
CA ALA A 76 -17.56 0.86 -4.09
C ALA A 76 -17.40 0.86 -2.57
N GLY A 77 -17.74 -0.26 -1.93
CA GLY A 77 -17.49 -0.39 -0.52
C GLY A 77 -15.98 -0.30 -0.29
N ASP A 78 -15.56 0.72 0.42
CA ASP A 78 -14.18 0.86 0.86
C ASP A 78 -13.89 -0.27 1.85
N GLU A 79 -13.09 -1.24 1.44
CA GLU A 79 -12.64 -2.29 2.35
C GLU A 79 -11.31 -1.90 2.97
N ARG A 80 -11.28 -1.85 4.29
CA ARG A 80 -10.07 -1.54 5.06
C ARG A 80 -9.45 -2.82 5.58
N LYS A 81 -8.15 -2.96 5.39
CA LYS A 81 -7.31 -3.99 5.99
C LYS A 81 -6.24 -3.34 6.85
N TYR A 82 -5.89 -4.01 7.92
CA TYR A 82 -4.95 -3.50 8.92
C TYR A 82 -3.78 -4.46 9.04
N TYR A 83 -2.59 -3.92 9.18
CA TYR A 83 -1.35 -4.69 9.26
C TYR A 83 -0.45 -4.13 10.35
N ASP A 84 0.31 -5.01 10.98
CA ASP A 84 1.35 -4.65 11.93
C ASP A 84 2.66 -4.19 11.25
N TYR A 85 3.69 -3.93 12.05
CA TYR A 85 5.02 -3.54 11.55
C TYR A 85 5.75 -4.64 10.77
N GLN A 86 5.28 -5.87 10.81
CA GLN A 86 5.83 -7.00 10.07
C GLN A 86 5.04 -7.27 8.77
N GLY A 87 3.96 -6.54 8.56
CA GLY A 87 3.05 -6.75 7.43
C GLY A 87 2.07 -7.91 7.67
N THR A 88 1.87 -8.33 8.93
CA THR A 88 0.90 -9.38 9.28
C THR A 88 -0.50 -8.77 9.42
N PRO A 89 -1.56 -9.41 8.88
CA PRO A 89 -2.91 -8.90 9.02
C PRO A 89 -3.37 -8.88 10.48
N VAL A 90 -3.94 -7.78 10.92
CA VAL A 90 -4.50 -7.60 12.27
C VAL A 90 -5.94 -7.10 12.19
N THR A 91 -6.66 -7.14 13.32
CA THR A 91 -8.04 -6.63 13.38
C THR A 91 -8.07 -5.12 13.61
N ALA A 92 -9.19 -4.48 13.26
CA ALA A 92 -9.38 -3.03 13.45
C ALA A 92 -9.29 -2.58 14.92
N SER A 93 -9.47 -3.49 15.88
CA SER A 93 -9.37 -3.25 17.32
C SER A 93 -7.99 -3.53 17.90
N SER A 94 -7.03 -3.99 17.09
CA SER A 94 -5.68 -4.26 17.55
C SER A 94 -4.93 -2.97 17.89
N THR A 95 -4.11 -3.02 18.94
CA THR A 95 -3.17 -1.95 19.32
C THR A 95 -1.92 -1.94 18.44
N ASP A 96 -1.69 -3.02 17.70
CA ASP A 96 -0.46 -3.23 16.91
C ASP A 96 -0.58 -2.76 15.46
N ILE A 97 -1.64 -2.02 15.14
CA ILE A 97 -1.83 -1.44 13.81
C ILE A 97 -0.67 -0.49 13.49
N ALA A 98 0.03 -0.77 12.39
CA ALA A 98 1.09 0.07 11.86
C ALA A 98 0.77 0.60 10.45
N PHE A 99 0.01 -0.18 9.69
CA PHE A 99 -0.41 0.18 8.33
C PHE A 99 -1.91 -0.03 8.15
N VAL A 100 -2.53 0.92 7.47
CA VAL A 100 -3.93 0.83 7.03
C VAL A 100 -3.95 0.80 5.52
N ALA A 101 -4.52 -0.26 4.95
CA ALA A 101 -4.75 -0.38 3.52
C ALA A 101 -6.23 -0.15 3.22
N LEU A 102 -6.52 0.73 2.27
CA LEU A 102 -7.84 0.97 1.74
C LEU A 102 -7.92 0.45 0.32
N ILE A 103 -8.83 -0.48 0.07
CA ILE A 103 -9.02 -1.14 -1.21
C ILE A 103 -10.30 -0.64 -1.84
N ASP A 104 -10.15 0.14 -2.91
CA ASP A 104 -11.28 0.64 -3.69
C ASP A 104 -11.45 -0.21 -4.94
N PHE A 105 -12.61 -0.78 -5.11
CA PHE A 105 -12.99 -1.39 -6.37
C PHE A 105 -13.49 -0.28 -7.30
N SER A 106 -12.61 0.27 -8.11
CA SER A 106 -13.05 1.12 -9.19
C SER A 106 -13.54 0.25 -10.34
N LEU A 107 -14.63 0.64 -10.87
CA LEU A 107 -15.50 0.13 -11.93
C LEU A 107 -14.85 -0.58 -13.09
N PRO A 108 -15.72 -1.28 -13.88
CA PRO A 108 -15.28 -1.99 -15.06
C PRO A 108 -14.31 -1.13 -15.86
N CYS A 109 -13.22 -1.71 -16.27
CA CYS A 109 -12.25 -1.01 -17.09
C CYS A 109 -12.36 -1.47 -18.52
N ASN A 110 -12.25 -0.52 -19.43
CA ASN A 110 -12.20 -0.80 -20.85
C ASN A 110 -10.79 -1.20 -21.23
N LEU A 111 -10.68 -2.20 -22.09
CA LEU A 111 -9.42 -2.49 -22.75
C LEU A 111 -9.04 -1.32 -23.67
N PRO A 112 -7.75 -1.04 -23.90
CA PRO A 112 -7.33 -0.06 -24.87
C PRO A 112 -7.96 -0.32 -26.23
N GLY A 113 -8.66 0.68 -26.78
CA GLY A 113 -9.38 0.56 -28.04
C GLY A 113 -10.80 0.00 -27.97
N SER A 114 -11.30 -0.38 -26.79
CA SER A 114 -12.69 -0.80 -26.58
C SER A 114 -13.49 0.31 -25.92
N THR A 115 -14.67 0.56 -26.43
CA THR A 115 -15.66 1.48 -25.81
C THR A 115 -16.64 0.75 -24.88
N THR A 116 -16.55 -0.58 -24.83
CA THR A 116 -17.45 -1.42 -24.06
C THR A 116 -16.79 -1.89 -22.78
N ASP A 117 -17.48 -1.74 -21.67
CA ASP A 117 -17.06 -2.24 -20.37
C ASP A 117 -16.94 -3.77 -20.38
N GLN A 118 -15.83 -4.27 -19.84
CA GLN A 118 -15.55 -5.70 -19.78
C GLN A 118 -16.02 -6.25 -18.42
N ASN A 119 -17.05 -7.08 -18.42
CA ASN A 119 -17.64 -7.66 -17.21
C ASN A 119 -16.71 -8.62 -16.45
N TYR A 120 -15.60 -9.03 -17.06
CA TYR A 120 -14.61 -9.94 -16.47
C TYR A 120 -13.36 -9.22 -15.96
N LEU A 121 -13.26 -7.90 -16.14
CA LEU A 121 -12.08 -7.11 -15.80
C LEU A 121 -12.44 -5.97 -14.85
N ALA A 122 -11.68 -5.82 -13.79
CA ALA A 122 -11.82 -4.72 -12.84
C ALA A 122 -10.49 -4.10 -12.48
N ARG A 123 -10.49 -2.80 -12.32
CA ARG A 123 -9.35 -2.06 -11.80
C ARG A 123 -9.54 -1.80 -10.32
N LEU A 124 -8.55 -2.19 -9.53
CA LEU A 124 -8.47 -1.90 -8.11
C LEU A 124 -7.51 -0.76 -7.86
N ARG A 125 -7.86 0.07 -6.90
CA ARG A 125 -6.97 1.07 -6.33
C ARG A 125 -6.70 0.69 -4.88
N ILE A 126 -5.44 0.45 -4.56
CA ILE A 126 -4.98 0.10 -3.22
C ILE A 126 -4.20 1.29 -2.68
N ARG A 127 -4.63 1.83 -1.56
CA ARG A 127 -3.96 2.95 -0.87
C ARG A 127 -3.44 2.45 0.46
N ILE A 128 -2.15 2.61 0.73
CA ILE A 128 -1.50 2.15 1.97
C ILE A 128 -0.92 3.35 2.70
N ALA A 129 -1.38 3.57 3.94
CA ALA A 129 -0.88 4.60 4.84
C ALA A 129 -0.14 3.97 6.01
N ASN A 130 1.00 4.55 6.39
CA ASN A 130 1.71 4.19 7.63
C ASN A 130 1.10 4.98 8.79
N THR A 131 0.16 4.35 9.47
CA THR A 131 -0.57 4.95 10.60
C THR A 131 -1.17 3.89 11.51
N SER A 132 -1.20 4.17 12.79
CA SER A 132 -1.89 3.35 13.79
C SER A 132 -3.39 3.69 13.93
N ASN A 133 -3.86 4.72 13.23
CA ASN A 133 -5.25 5.13 13.29
C ASN A 133 -6.11 4.28 12.35
N ALA A 134 -6.89 3.34 12.90
CA ALA A 134 -7.81 2.49 12.13
C ALA A 134 -8.85 3.29 11.31
N GLN A 135 -9.20 4.50 11.73
CA GLN A 135 -10.17 5.38 11.07
C GLN A 135 -9.49 6.43 10.17
N TYR A 136 -8.22 6.20 9.79
CA TYR A 136 -7.47 7.15 8.96
C TYR A 136 -8.23 7.50 7.69
N GLN A 137 -8.40 8.80 7.44
CA GLN A 137 -9.01 9.31 6.23
C GLN A 137 -7.93 9.51 5.17
N PHE A 138 -8.14 8.95 3.98
CA PHE A 138 -7.22 9.11 2.86
C PHE A 138 -7.55 10.39 2.10
N PRO A 139 -6.82 11.51 2.34
CA PRO A 139 -7.12 12.79 1.71
C PRO A 139 -6.88 12.74 0.20
N ILE A 140 -7.64 13.52 -0.54
CA ILE A 140 -7.45 13.75 -1.97
C ILE A 140 -7.24 15.26 -2.17
N PRO A 141 -6.10 15.70 -2.74
CA PRO A 141 -4.97 14.91 -3.26
C PRO A 141 -4.12 14.24 -2.20
N ALA A 142 -3.42 13.18 -2.60
CA ALA A 142 -2.46 12.48 -1.75
C ALA A 142 -1.25 13.40 -1.48
N ASN A 143 -1.14 13.91 -0.27
CA ASN A 143 -0.06 14.83 0.12
C ASN A 143 1.22 14.08 0.56
N GLY A 144 1.53 12.97 -0.09
CA GLY A 144 2.69 12.13 0.28
C GLY A 144 2.49 11.30 1.56
N LEU A 145 1.30 11.33 2.15
CA LEU A 145 0.98 10.65 3.40
C LEU A 145 0.64 9.16 3.23
N TYR A 146 0.44 8.72 1.98
CA TYR A 146 0.15 7.33 1.65
C TYR A 146 0.61 6.99 0.22
N SER A 147 0.84 5.70 -0.02
CA SER A 147 1.17 5.16 -1.34
C SER A 147 -0.09 4.67 -2.05
N THR A 148 -0.18 4.89 -3.35
CA THR A 148 -1.31 4.44 -4.18
C THR A 148 -0.83 3.48 -5.25
N PHE A 149 -1.47 2.32 -5.34
CA PHE A 149 -1.19 1.28 -6.33
C PHE A 149 -2.46 0.96 -7.11
N TYR A 150 -2.28 0.57 -8.37
CA TYR A 150 -3.37 0.12 -9.23
C TYR A 150 -3.10 -1.31 -9.68
N HIS A 151 -4.09 -2.15 -9.60
CA HIS A 151 -4.02 -3.53 -10.05
C HIS A 151 -5.24 -3.90 -10.89
N LEU A 152 -5.04 -4.73 -11.90
CA LEU A 152 -6.10 -5.24 -12.77
C LEU A 152 -6.39 -6.68 -12.38
N VAL A 153 -7.64 -6.97 -12.09
CA VAL A 153 -8.10 -8.32 -11.75
C VAL A 153 -9.06 -8.79 -12.82
N SER A 154 -8.81 -9.99 -13.34
CA SER A 154 -9.70 -10.70 -14.25
C SER A 154 -10.29 -11.91 -13.55
N LYS A 155 -11.60 -12.09 -13.63
CA LYS A 155 -12.32 -13.24 -13.08
C LYS A 155 -13.39 -13.71 -14.05
N SER A 156 -13.63 -15.02 -14.09
CA SER A 156 -14.82 -15.56 -14.74
C SER A 156 -16.06 -15.18 -13.96
N SER A 157 -17.13 -14.89 -14.67
CA SER A 157 -18.47 -14.62 -14.10
C SER A 157 -19.03 -15.85 -13.42
#